data_70c46071d1c6daff778f67527c029870
#
_entry.id   70c46071d1c6daff778f67527c029870
#
_cell.length_a   1.000
_cell.length_b   1.000
_cell.length_c   1.000
_cell.angle_alpha   90.00
_cell.angle_beta   90.00
_cell.angle_gamma   90.00
#
_symmetry.space_group_name_H-M   'P 1'
#
loop_
_entity.id
_entity.type
_entity.pdbx_description
1 polymer ?
#
loop_
_entity_poly.entity_id
_entity_poly.type
_entity_poly.pdbx_seq_one_letter_code
_entity_poly.pdbx_strand_id
1 'polypeptide(L)'
;DLDLKIITALLEETFAAKAHLIESNMKAIRLGYDYAKKHVVCPLDMRVEAMDKTSGSIIIDGNTAAGLGCMYAGATVGAWYPITPSTSLMDAFRSFCSRYRVDTDSGKATYAVIQAEDELAAIGMVIGASWNGARSFTPTSGPGISLMSEFIGYAYYAEIPTVIFDVQRTGPSTGMPTRTQQCDIISCAYASHGDTKHVLLFPADPAECFHTAVDSFDL
;
A
#
# COMPACT_ATOMS: atom_id res chain seq x y z
N ASP A 1 28.84 3.28 -12.73
CA ASP A 1 28.94 1.92 -12.17
C ASP A 1 28.34 1.91 -10.76
N LEU A 2 27.56 0.89 -10.43
CA LEU A 2 27.03 0.70 -9.09
C LEU A 2 28.15 0.26 -8.14
N ASP A 3 28.25 0.90 -6.96
CA ASP A 3 29.23 0.48 -5.97
C ASP A 3 28.80 -0.83 -5.29
N LEU A 4 29.53 -1.90 -5.54
CA LEU A 4 29.26 -3.22 -4.94
C LEU A 4 29.37 -3.23 -3.41
N LYS A 5 30.03 -2.24 -2.80
CA LYS A 5 30.08 -2.12 -1.34
C LYS A 5 28.71 -1.81 -0.75
N ILE A 6 27.91 -0.98 -1.44
CA ILE A 6 26.53 -0.67 -1.03
C ILE A 6 25.67 -1.93 -1.07
N ILE A 7 25.79 -2.73 -2.13
CA ILE A 7 25.06 -3.99 -2.25
C ILE A 7 25.49 -4.97 -1.15
N THR A 8 26.79 -5.05 -0.87
CA THR A 8 27.30 -5.90 0.21
C THR A 8 26.68 -5.51 1.56
N ALA A 9 26.69 -4.23 1.91
CA ALA A 9 26.10 -3.74 3.14
C ALA A 9 24.59 -4.04 3.25
N LEU A 10 23.84 -3.87 2.17
CA LEU A 10 22.40 -4.21 2.11
C LEU A 10 22.16 -5.71 2.32
N LEU A 11 23.01 -6.57 1.74
CA LEU A 11 22.92 -8.02 1.94
C LEU A 11 23.26 -8.42 3.38
N GLU A 12 24.26 -7.78 3.98
CA GLU A 12 24.64 -8.00 5.38
C GLU A 12 23.48 -7.63 6.32
N GLU A 13 22.82 -6.51 6.09
CA GLU A 13 21.63 -6.10 6.83
C GLU A 13 20.46 -7.08 6.62
N THR A 14 20.15 -7.41 5.36
CA THR A 14 19.01 -8.27 5.02
C THR A 14 19.17 -9.70 5.52
N PHE A 15 20.38 -10.24 5.44
CA PHE A 15 20.68 -11.62 5.81
C PHE A 15 21.49 -11.76 7.10
N ALA A 16 21.41 -10.79 8.01
CA ALA A 16 22.13 -10.80 9.28
C ALA A 16 22.00 -12.14 10.06
N ALA A 17 20.81 -12.75 10.04
CA ALA A 17 20.53 -14.04 10.67
C ALA A 17 20.97 -15.28 9.83
N LYS A 18 21.42 -15.09 8.57
CA LYS A 18 21.75 -16.15 7.61
C LYS A 18 23.01 -15.82 6.82
N ALA A 19 24.11 -15.57 7.50
CA ALA A 19 25.37 -15.09 6.92
C ALA A 19 25.89 -15.93 5.74
N HIS A 20 25.61 -17.25 5.70
CA HIS A 20 26.01 -18.12 4.60
C HIS A 20 25.36 -17.74 3.25
N LEU A 21 24.21 -17.01 3.26
CA LEU A 21 23.57 -16.52 2.04
C LEU A 21 24.29 -15.31 1.47
N ILE A 22 25.02 -14.53 2.26
CA ILE A 22 25.69 -13.30 1.82
C ILE A 22 26.75 -13.65 0.77
N GLU A 23 27.61 -14.62 1.07
CA GLU A 23 28.69 -15.02 0.18
C GLU A 23 28.15 -15.55 -1.17
N SER A 24 27.15 -16.44 -1.13
CA SER A 24 26.55 -17.01 -2.36
C SER A 24 25.86 -15.95 -3.22
N ASN A 25 25.15 -14.99 -2.61
CA ASN A 25 24.52 -13.89 -3.31
C ASN A 25 25.57 -12.94 -3.91
N MET A 26 26.60 -12.58 -3.16
CA MET A 26 27.70 -11.74 -3.67
C MET A 26 28.46 -12.40 -4.82
N LYS A 27 28.65 -13.71 -4.77
CA LYS A 27 29.27 -14.45 -5.87
C LYS A 27 28.44 -14.39 -7.15
N ALA A 28 27.12 -14.56 -7.04
CA ALA A 28 26.21 -14.46 -8.18
C ALA A 28 26.19 -13.01 -8.76
N ILE A 29 26.15 -12.00 -7.89
CA ILE A 29 26.17 -10.59 -8.32
C ILE A 29 27.48 -10.25 -9.05
N ARG A 30 28.63 -10.65 -8.50
CA ARG A 30 29.94 -10.43 -9.14
C ARG A 30 30.02 -11.13 -10.47
N LEU A 31 29.55 -12.38 -10.58
CA LEU A 31 29.53 -13.12 -11.83
C LEU A 31 28.74 -12.38 -12.92
N GLY A 32 27.54 -11.91 -12.59
CA GLY A 32 26.70 -11.13 -13.52
C GLY A 32 27.33 -9.77 -13.89
N TYR A 33 27.91 -9.06 -12.90
CA TYR A 33 28.58 -7.79 -13.13
C TYR A 33 29.80 -7.92 -14.04
N ASP A 34 30.65 -8.90 -13.79
CA ASP A 34 31.86 -9.16 -14.59
C ASP A 34 31.50 -9.64 -16.01
N TYR A 35 30.45 -10.48 -16.12
CA TYR A 35 29.93 -10.92 -17.42
C TYR A 35 29.42 -9.73 -18.22
N ALA A 36 28.63 -8.85 -17.61
CA ALA A 36 28.08 -7.68 -18.29
C ALA A 36 29.21 -6.73 -18.76
N LYS A 37 30.20 -6.46 -17.90
CA LYS A 37 31.36 -5.64 -18.26
C LYS A 37 32.16 -6.22 -19.44
N LYS A 38 32.25 -7.53 -19.52
CA LYS A 38 33.05 -8.20 -20.54
C LYS A 38 32.32 -8.39 -21.87
N HIS A 39 31.01 -8.57 -21.84
CA HIS A 39 30.25 -9.05 -23.00
C HIS A 39 29.14 -8.10 -23.47
N VAL A 40 28.77 -7.10 -22.67
CA VAL A 40 27.68 -6.17 -23.00
C VAL A 40 28.26 -4.80 -23.33
N VAL A 41 27.95 -4.31 -24.52
CA VAL A 41 28.24 -2.93 -24.90
C VAL A 41 27.00 -2.08 -24.62
N CYS A 42 27.14 -1.05 -23.78
CA CYS A 42 26.03 -0.12 -23.55
C CYS A 42 25.77 0.69 -24.82
N PRO A 43 24.58 0.62 -25.42
CA PRO A 43 24.27 1.34 -26.65
C PRO A 43 23.85 2.82 -26.39
N LEU A 44 23.77 3.23 -25.14
CA LEU A 44 23.28 4.56 -24.72
C LEU A 44 24.41 5.36 -24.09
N ASP A 45 24.50 6.63 -24.48
CA ASP A 45 25.41 7.63 -23.88
C ASP A 45 24.88 8.14 -22.50
N MET A 46 23.95 7.44 -21.90
CA MET A 46 23.40 7.79 -20.60
C MET A 46 24.01 6.93 -19.50
N ARG A 47 24.34 7.55 -18.39
CA ARG A 47 24.82 6.88 -17.19
C ARG A 47 24.16 7.44 -15.95
N VAL A 48 24.05 6.60 -14.93
CA VAL A 48 23.62 7.02 -13.60
C VAL A 48 24.86 7.42 -12.81
N GLU A 49 24.88 8.66 -12.31
CA GLU A 49 25.93 9.17 -11.45
C GLU A 49 25.43 9.36 -10.02
N ALA A 50 26.25 8.98 -9.05
CA ALA A 50 25.96 9.28 -7.66
C ALA A 50 25.96 10.78 -7.42
N MET A 51 24.94 11.29 -6.73
CA MET A 51 24.86 12.69 -6.34
C MET A 51 24.18 12.82 -4.97
N ASP A 52 24.54 13.84 -4.21
CA ASP A 52 23.94 14.14 -2.91
C ASP A 52 22.84 15.23 -3.06
N LYS A 53 21.74 14.87 -3.74
CA LYS A 53 20.56 15.76 -3.87
C LYS A 53 19.34 15.28 -3.09
N THR A 54 19.44 14.11 -2.44
CA THR A 54 18.34 13.49 -1.70
C THR A 54 18.62 13.45 -0.20
N SER A 55 19.64 14.15 0.26
CA SER A 55 19.94 14.31 1.68
C SER A 55 18.73 14.91 2.40
N GLY A 56 18.27 14.24 3.45
CA GLY A 56 17.06 14.63 4.19
C GLY A 56 15.73 14.15 3.58
N SER A 57 15.77 13.41 2.47
CA SER A 57 14.59 12.79 1.86
C SER A 57 14.57 11.28 2.13
N ILE A 58 13.38 10.69 2.07
CA ILE A 58 13.18 9.24 2.10
C ILE A 58 12.63 8.78 0.75
N ILE A 59 12.89 7.53 0.39
CA ILE A 59 12.22 6.86 -0.71
C ILE A 59 11.05 6.08 -0.12
N ILE A 60 9.83 6.39 -0.54
CA ILE A 60 8.61 5.73 -0.09
C ILE A 60 7.66 5.61 -1.27
N ASP A 61 6.93 4.50 -1.37
CA ASP A 61 5.84 4.35 -2.33
C ASP A 61 4.51 4.87 -1.77
N GLY A 62 3.53 5.11 -2.66
CA GLY A 62 2.24 5.69 -2.27
C GLY A 62 1.44 4.81 -1.31
N ASN A 63 1.46 3.49 -1.48
CA ASN A 63 0.75 2.57 -0.59
C ASN A 63 1.34 2.59 0.82
N THR A 64 2.67 2.59 0.92
CA THR A 64 3.36 2.70 2.21
C THR A 64 3.06 4.05 2.88
N ALA A 65 3.06 5.14 2.12
CA ALA A 65 2.73 6.47 2.61
C ALA A 65 1.27 6.57 3.08
N ALA A 66 0.32 6.01 2.31
CA ALA A 66 -1.09 5.96 2.69
C ALA A 66 -1.32 5.11 3.96
N GLY A 67 -0.65 3.95 4.07
CA GLY A 67 -0.70 3.11 5.27
C GLY A 67 -0.18 3.83 6.53
N LEU A 68 0.88 4.65 6.38
CA LEU A 68 1.37 5.54 7.44
C LEU A 68 0.32 6.62 7.76
N GLY A 69 -0.29 7.23 6.75
CA GLY A 69 -1.36 8.23 6.90
C GLY A 69 -2.55 7.68 7.69
N CYS A 70 -3.01 6.46 7.36
CA CYS A 70 -4.08 5.80 8.12
C CYS A 70 -3.72 5.65 9.61
N MET A 71 -2.49 5.23 9.92
CA MET A 71 -2.03 5.12 11.30
C MET A 71 -2.01 6.49 12.00
N TYR A 72 -1.52 7.53 11.33
CA TYR A 72 -1.50 8.90 11.86
C TYR A 72 -2.90 9.48 12.06
N ALA A 73 -3.82 9.22 11.14
CA ALA A 73 -5.23 9.59 11.26
C ALA A 73 -5.96 8.93 12.44
N GLY A 74 -5.31 8.00 13.11
CA GLY A 74 -5.93 7.28 14.24
C GLY A 74 -6.81 6.11 13.82
N ALA A 75 -6.65 5.59 12.60
CA ALA A 75 -7.32 4.36 12.22
C ALA A 75 -6.91 3.21 13.15
N THR A 76 -7.90 2.51 13.67
CA THR A 76 -7.70 1.39 14.60
C THR A 76 -8.12 0.05 14.01
N VAL A 77 -8.91 0.06 12.93
CA VAL A 77 -9.37 -1.16 12.27
C VAL A 77 -9.09 -1.10 10.78
N GLY A 78 -8.34 -2.07 10.29
CA GLY A 78 -8.19 -2.34 8.87
C GLY A 78 -8.76 -3.73 8.58
N ALA A 79 -9.80 -3.82 7.76
CA ALA A 79 -10.32 -5.10 7.29
C ALA A 79 -10.19 -5.17 5.77
N TRP A 80 -9.72 -6.29 5.24
CA TRP A 80 -9.34 -6.36 3.84
C TRP A 80 -9.38 -7.78 3.29
N TYR A 81 -9.42 -7.86 1.96
CA TYR A 81 -9.13 -9.09 1.22
C TYR A 81 -7.94 -8.86 0.29
N PRO A 82 -6.93 -9.75 0.27
CA PRO A 82 -5.71 -9.55 -0.52
C PRO A 82 -5.98 -9.42 -2.01
N ILE A 83 -5.61 -8.28 -2.58
CA ILE A 83 -5.69 -8.05 -4.02
C ILE A 83 -4.53 -7.15 -4.47
N THR A 84 -3.85 -7.52 -5.55
CA THR A 84 -2.81 -6.69 -6.17
C THR A 84 -3.41 -5.48 -6.87
N PRO A 85 -2.90 -4.25 -6.67
CA PRO A 85 -1.68 -3.90 -5.92
C PRO A 85 -1.93 -3.37 -4.50
N SER A 86 -3.13 -3.49 -3.94
CA SER A 86 -3.52 -2.85 -2.67
C SER A 86 -2.95 -3.53 -1.41
N THR A 87 -2.49 -4.77 -1.52
CA THR A 87 -1.98 -5.56 -0.39
C THR A 87 -0.89 -4.85 0.39
N SER A 88 0.04 -4.18 -0.28
CA SER A 88 1.15 -3.48 0.36
C SER A 88 0.71 -2.30 1.23
N LEU A 89 -0.46 -1.69 0.98
CA LEU A 89 -1.00 -0.64 1.85
C LEU A 89 -1.38 -1.21 3.23
N MET A 90 -2.08 -2.34 3.26
CA MET A 90 -2.44 -2.99 4.52
C MET A 90 -1.22 -3.56 5.25
N ASP A 91 -0.26 -4.11 4.52
CA ASP A 91 0.99 -4.59 5.12
C ASP A 91 1.78 -3.44 5.75
N ALA A 92 1.84 -2.27 5.11
CA ALA A 92 2.45 -1.08 5.65
C ALA A 92 1.71 -0.60 6.92
N PHE A 93 0.39 -0.46 6.87
CA PHE A 93 -0.42 -0.10 8.04
C PHE A 93 -0.16 -1.05 9.23
N ARG A 94 -0.21 -2.36 8.99
CA ARG A 94 0.08 -3.37 10.02
C ARG A 94 1.48 -3.23 10.60
N SER A 95 2.47 -2.99 9.74
CA SER A 95 3.87 -2.81 10.16
C SER A 95 4.03 -1.56 11.04
N PHE A 96 3.45 -0.43 10.65
CA PHE A 96 3.49 0.79 11.46
C PHE A 96 2.72 0.63 12.78
N CYS A 97 1.53 0.05 12.74
CA CYS A 97 0.75 -0.20 13.95
C CYS A 97 1.46 -1.16 14.93
N SER A 98 2.11 -2.20 14.43
CA SER A 98 2.88 -3.11 15.29
C SER A 98 4.04 -2.41 16.02
N ARG A 99 4.56 -1.33 15.45
CA ARG A 99 5.65 -0.54 16.04
C ARG A 99 5.16 0.58 16.94
N TYR A 100 4.04 1.21 16.60
CA TYR A 100 3.62 2.47 17.25
C TYR A 100 2.28 2.39 17.98
N ARG A 101 1.51 1.32 17.82
CA ARG A 101 0.17 1.13 18.39
C ARG A 101 0.06 -0.09 19.31
N VAL A 102 1.17 -0.46 19.92
CA VAL A 102 1.22 -1.45 20.99
C VAL A 102 1.46 -0.72 22.29
N ASP A 103 0.58 -0.95 23.26
CA ASP A 103 0.72 -0.40 24.60
C ASP A 103 1.97 -0.96 25.28
N THR A 104 2.87 -0.08 25.70
CA THR A 104 4.20 -0.47 26.22
C THR A 104 4.12 -1.19 27.55
N ASP A 105 3.09 -0.94 28.35
CA ASP A 105 2.98 -1.46 29.71
C ASP A 105 2.30 -2.85 29.71
N SER A 106 1.26 -3.01 28.92
CA SER A 106 0.49 -4.27 28.84
C SER A 106 0.87 -5.15 27.66
N GLY A 107 1.61 -4.66 26.69
CA GLY A 107 1.93 -5.36 25.44
C GLY A 107 0.73 -5.59 24.53
N LYS A 108 -0.41 -4.95 24.82
CA LYS A 108 -1.65 -5.14 24.04
C LYS A 108 -1.66 -4.23 22.81
N ALA A 109 -2.05 -4.80 21.68
CA ALA A 109 -2.33 -4.03 20.46
C ALA A 109 -3.59 -3.17 20.67
N THR A 110 -3.52 -1.91 20.26
CA THR A 110 -4.66 -0.96 20.25
C THR A 110 -5.23 -0.81 18.84
N TYR A 111 -5.04 -1.80 18.00
CA TYR A 111 -5.49 -1.87 16.62
C TYR A 111 -5.86 -3.31 16.24
N ALA A 112 -6.64 -3.45 15.16
CA ALA A 112 -6.95 -4.74 14.55
C ALA A 112 -6.72 -4.68 13.03
N VAL A 113 -6.06 -5.70 12.50
CA VAL A 113 -5.93 -5.95 11.06
C VAL A 113 -6.51 -7.33 10.77
N ILE A 114 -7.60 -7.36 10.02
CA ILE A 114 -8.40 -8.56 9.80
C ILE A 114 -8.42 -8.88 8.31
N GLN A 115 -7.88 -10.04 7.95
CA GLN A 115 -8.08 -10.57 6.61
C GLN A 115 -9.44 -11.26 6.56
N ALA A 116 -10.31 -10.73 5.70
CA ALA A 116 -11.65 -11.26 5.49
C ALA A 116 -11.66 -12.41 4.48
N GLU A 117 -12.77 -13.10 4.34
CA GLU A 117 -12.97 -14.18 3.37
C GLU A 117 -13.12 -13.65 1.93
N ASP A 118 -13.68 -12.45 1.79
CA ASP A 118 -13.85 -11.73 0.53
C ASP A 118 -13.98 -10.22 0.78
N GLU A 119 -14.15 -9.45 -0.30
CA GLU A 119 -14.32 -8.00 -0.24
C GLU A 119 -15.63 -7.59 0.42
N LEU A 120 -16.71 -8.38 0.28
CA LEU A 120 -17.99 -8.09 0.93
C LEU A 120 -17.85 -8.19 2.45
N ALA A 121 -17.20 -9.24 2.93
CA ALA A 121 -16.93 -9.39 4.36
C ALA A 121 -16.01 -8.27 4.87
N ALA A 122 -14.99 -7.88 4.08
CA ALA A 122 -14.08 -6.80 4.44
C ALA A 122 -14.80 -5.47 4.65
N ILE A 123 -15.60 -5.03 3.69
CA ILE A 123 -16.36 -3.77 3.79
C ILE A 123 -17.41 -3.85 4.91
N GLY A 124 -18.08 -4.99 5.10
CA GLY A 124 -19.02 -5.19 6.18
C GLY A 124 -18.38 -5.03 7.56
N MET A 125 -17.15 -5.54 7.74
CA MET A 125 -16.37 -5.36 8.98
C MET A 125 -15.98 -3.88 9.18
N VAL A 126 -15.59 -3.18 8.12
CA VAL A 126 -15.27 -1.74 8.18
C VAL A 126 -16.49 -0.95 8.60
N ILE A 127 -17.63 -1.15 7.97
CA ILE A 127 -18.90 -0.47 8.31
C ILE A 127 -19.28 -0.76 9.77
N GLY A 128 -19.21 -2.03 10.20
CA GLY A 128 -19.52 -2.40 11.59
C GLY A 128 -18.58 -1.77 12.61
N ALA A 129 -17.28 -1.63 12.28
CA ALA A 129 -16.31 -0.95 13.12
C ALA A 129 -16.59 0.56 13.20
N SER A 130 -16.85 1.20 12.05
CA SER A 130 -17.20 2.64 11.99
C SER A 130 -18.50 2.95 12.71
N TRP A 131 -19.51 2.08 12.60
CA TRP A 131 -20.76 2.21 13.35
C TRP A 131 -20.53 2.30 14.87
N ASN A 132 -19.50 1.62 15.36
CA ASN A 132 -19.12 1.63 16.77
C ASN A 132 -18.08 2.72 17.10
N GLY A 133 -17.84 3.67 16.20
CA GLY A 133 -16.98 4.82 16.42
C GLY A 133 -15.49 4.60 16.14
N ALA A 134 -15.10 3.48 15.55
CA ALA A 134 -13.72 3.27 15.13
C ALA A 134 -13.44 4.02 13.81
N ARG A 135 -12.25 4.60 13.66
CA ARG A 135 -11.73 4.94 12.32
C ARG A 135 -11.27 3.64 11.66
N SER A 136 -11.96 3.25 10.61
CA SER A 136 -11.72 1.99 9.93
C SER A 136 -11.66 2.14 8.41
N PHE A 137 -10.98 1.23 7.74
CA PHE A 137 -10.80 1.30 6.29
C PHE A 137 -10.57 -0.07 5.66
N THR A 138 -10.75 -0.13 4.34
CA THR A 138 -10.36 -1.27 3.50
C THR A 138 -9.60 -0.81 2.26
N PRO A 139 -8.43 -1.39 1.94
CA PRO A 139 -7.81 -1.23 0.65
C PRO A 139 -8.24 -2.34 -0.31
N THR A 140 -8.51 -1.95 -1.54
CA THR A 140 -8.92 -2.85 -2.61
C THR A 140 -8.44 -2.35 -3.98
N SER A 141 -8.98 -2.91 -5.04
CA SER A 141 -8.82 -2.50 -6.44
C SER A 141 -10.18 -2.60 -7.14
N GLY A 142 -10.29 -2.17 -8.38
CA GLY A 142 -11.53 -2.13 -9.13
C GLY A 142 -12.46 -3.34 -9.00
N PRO A 143 -11.97 -4.61 -9.08
CA PRO A 143 -12.82 -5.77 -8.85
C PRO A 143 -13.52 -5.76 -7.48
N GLY A 144 -12.83 -5.34 -6.42
CA GLY A 144 -13.40 -5.25 -5.09
C GLY A 144 -14.42 -4.12 -4.97
N ILE A 145 -14.19 -2.96 -5.63
CA ILE A 145 -15.20 -1.88 -5.70
C ILE A 145 -16.52 -2.42 -6.28
N SER A 146 -16.44 -3.21 -7.35
CA SER A 146 -17.63 -3.83 -7.95
C SER A 146 -18.35 -4.76 -6.98
N LEU A 147 -17.62 -5.60 -6.25
CA LEU A 147 -18.19 -6.53 -5.27
C LEU A 147 -18.75 -5.82 -4.03
N MET A 148 -18.13 -4.74 -3.59
CA MET A 148 -18.54 -3.96 -2.42
C MET A 148 -19.76 -3.06 -2.68
N SER A 149 -20.24 -2.94 -3.90
CA SER A 149 -21.21 -1.94 -4.34
C SER A 149 -22.45 -1.85 -3.45
N GLU A 150 -23.04 -2.96 -3.02
CA GLU A 150 -24.22 -2.96 -2.15
C GLU A 150 -23.89 -2.38 -0.74
N PHE A 151 -22.78 -2.78 -0.16
CA PHE A 151 -22.36 -2.26 1.14
C PHE A 151 -21.94 -0.79 1.09
N ILE A 152 -21.36 -0.33 -0.01
CA ILE A 152 -21.07 1.10 -0.22
C ILE A 152 -22.37 1.89 -0.20
N GLY A 153 -23.41 1.41 -0.90
CA GLY A 153 -24.76 2.01 -0.86
C GLY A 153 -25.39 1.96 0.53
N TYR A 154 -25.19 0.88 1.27
CA TYR A 154 -25.67 0.79 2.65
C TYR A 154 -25.00 1.80 3.57
N ALA A 155 -23.66 1.93 3.47
CA ALA A 155 -22.91 2.94 4.24
C ALA A 155 -23.40 4.36 3.94
N TYR A 156 -23.64 4.66 2.67
CA TYR A 156 -24.21 5.94 2.21
C TYR A 156 -25.61 6.19 2.80
N TYR A 157 -26.51 5.21 2.72
CA TYR A 157 -27.88 5.32 3.23
C TYR A 157 -27.93 5.45 4.74
N ALA A 158 -27.07 4.74 5.45
CA ALA A 158 -27.01 4.72 6.91
C ALA A 158 -26.12 5.83 7.50
N GLU A 159 -25.53 6.68 6.65
CA GLU A 159 -24.62 7.77 7.07
C GLU A 159 -23.45 7.28 7.92
N ILE A 160 -22.85 6.13 7.53
CA ILE A 160 -21.70 5.53 8.22
C ILE A 160 -20.42 5.91 7.50
N PRO A 161 -19.51 6.67 8.14
CA PRO A 161 -18.22 7.00 7.54
C PRO A 161 -17.44 5.73 7.15
N THR A 162 -17.03 5.65 5.90
CA THR A 162 -16.35 4.46 5.39
C THR A 162 -15.25 4.86 4.42
N VAL A 163 -14.01 4.58 4.78
CA VAL A 163 -12.84 4.88 3.96
C VAL A 163 -12.43 3.65 3.14
N ILE A 164 -12.34 3.85 1.83
CA ILE A 164 -11.92 2.80 0.88
C ILE A 164 -10.76 3.33 0.05
N PHE A 165 -9.67 2.59 -0.02
CA PHE A 165 -8.55 2.87 -0.90
C PHE A 165 -8.68 2.00 -2.16
N ASP A 166 -9.06 2.60 -3.28
CA ASP A 166 -9.02 1.94 -4.58
C ASP A 166 -7.64 2.12 -5.21
N VAL A 167 -6.79 1.12 -5.05
CA VAL A 167 -5.47 1.09 -5.69
C VAL A 167 -5.64 0.50 -7.08
N GLN A 168 -5.78 1.38 -8.07
CA GLN A 168 -6.24 1.05 -9.41
C GLN A 168 -5.28 0.14 -10.19
N ARG A 169 -5.86 -0.68 -11.04
CA ARG A 169 -5.14 -1.53 -11.99
C ARG A 169 -5.92 -1.64 -13.29
N THR A 170 -5.29 -2.16 -14.34
CA THR A 170 -5.93 -2.36 -15.64
C THR A 170 -7.15 -3.27 -15.53
N GLY A 171 -8.30 -2.76 -15.93
CA GLY A 171 -9.58 -3.46 -16.09
C GLY A 171 -9.96 -3.61 -17.56
N PRO A 172 -11.22 -4.02 -17.87
CA PRO A 172 -12.29 -4.39 -16.92
C PRO A 172 -12.13 -5.78 -16.31
N SER A 173 -13.03 -6.12 -15.36
CA SER A 173 -13.05 -7.38 -14.60
C SER A 173 -11.77 -7.57 -13.82
N THR A 174 -11.28 -8.81 -13.68
CA THR A 174 -10.01 -9.09 -13.01
C THR A 174 -8.83 -8.37 -13.68
N GLY A 175 -8.91 -8.14 -14.99
CA GLY A 175 -7.94 -7.34 -15.73
C GLY A 175 -6.51 -7.86 -15.68
N MET A 176 -5.56 -6.94 -15.58
CA MET A 176 -4.13 -7.25 -15.47
C MET A 176 -3.58 -6.71 -14.14
N PRO A 177 -3.45 -7.54 -13.09
CA PRO A 177 -3.14 -7.11 -11.73
C PRO A 177 -1.86 -6.28 -11.57
N THR A 178 -0.87 -6.50 -12.43
CA THR A 178 0.44 -5.84 -12.37
C THR A 178 0.58 -4.69 -13.37
N ARG A 179 -0.52 -4.26 -14.00
CA ARG A 179 -0.53 -3.15 -14.95
C ARG A 179 -1.34 -1.99 -14.39
N THR A 180 -0.75 -0.82 -14.39
CA THR A 180 -1.37 0.42 -13.91
C THR A 180 -2.33 0.98 -14.97
N GLN A 181 -3.48 1.43 -14.51
CA GLN A 181 -4.44 2.18 -15.32
C GLN A 181 -5.33 2.98 -14.37
N GLN A 182 -5.70 4.19 -14.76
CA GLN A 182 -6.74 4.95 -14.08
C GLN A 182 -8.07 4.71 -14.81
N CYS A 183 -8.96 3.90 -14.24
CA CYS A 183 -10.17 3.45 -14.93
C CYS A 183 -11.43 3.38 -14.07
N ASP A 184 -11.34 3.48 -12.76
CA ASP A 184 -12.47 3.21 -11.86
C ASP A 184 -13.15 4.47 -11.32
N ILE A 185 -12.81 5.66 -11.85
CA ILE A 185 -13.28 6.96 -11.33
C ILE A 185 -14.81 7.05 -11.31
N ILE A 186 -15.46 6.75 -12.44
CA ILE A 186 -16.92 6.84 -12.54
C ILE A 186 -17.59 5.79 -11.66
N SER A 187 -17.04 4.56 -11.65
CA SER A 187 -17.55 3.48 -10.81
C SER A 187 -17.47 3.82 -9.33
N CYS A 188 -16.36 4.44 -8.89
CA CYS A 188 -16.20 4.88 -7.50
C CYS A 188 -17.11 6.08 -7.19
N ALA A 189 -17.24 7.05 -8.10
CA ALA A 189 -18.02 8.26 -7.88
C ALA A 189 -19.50 7.97 -7.66
N TYR A 190 -20.03 6.93 -8.29
CA TYR A 190 -21.46 6.57 -8.31
C TYR A 190 -21.70 5.11 -7.92
N ALA A 191 -20.83 4.55 -7.09
CA ALA A 191 -20.94 3.15 -6.67
C ALA A 191 -22.30 2.90 -5.98
N SER A 192 -22.92 1.77 -6.29
CA SER A 192 -24.26 1.38 -5.87
C SER A 192 -25.40 2.00 -6.73
N HIS A 193 -26.62 1.64 -6.39
CA HIS A 193 -27.85 2.17 -7.00
C HIS A 193 -28.45 3.29 -6.13
N GLY A 194 -29.50 3.96 -6.60
CA GLY A 194 -30.20 4.99 -5.84
C GLY A 194 -29.54 6.39 -5.90
N ASP A 195 -28.85 6.68 -7.01
CA ASP A 195 -28.26 8.00 -7.30
C ASP A 195 -27.23 8.47 -6.25
N THR A 196 -26.43 7.53 -5.75
CA THR A 196 -25.35 7.81 -4.79
C THR A 196 -24.26 8.69 -5.40
N LYS A 197 -23.56 9.44 -4.55
CA LYS A 197 -22.36 10.21 -4.89
C LYS A 197 -21.34 10.11 -3.75
N HIS A 198 -20.14 9.75 -4.10
CA HIS A 198 -19.07 9.56 -3.11
C HIS A 198 -17.99 10.62 -3.26
N VAL A 199 -17.35 10.98 -2.14
CA VAL A 199 -16.16 11.84 -2.15
C VAL A 199 -14.99 11.05 -2.70
N LEU A 200 -14.29 11.62 -3.67
CA LEU A 200 -13.08 11.03 -4.26
C LEU A 200 -11.88 11.93 -4.00
N LEU A 201 -10.80 11.32 -3.53
CA LEU A 201 -9.52 11.99 -3.32
C LEU A 201 -8.48 11.39 -4.28
N PHE A 202 -7.68 12.24 -4.93
CA PHE A 202 -6.73 11.85 -5.96
C PHE A 202 -5.33 12.33 -5.61
N PRO A 203 -4.56 11.60 -4.81
CA PRO A 203 -3.17 11.96 -4.52
C PRO A 203 -2.30 11.81 -5.77
N ALA A 204 -1.43 12.79 -6.03
CA ALA A 204 -0.53 12.81 -7.16
C ALA A 204 0.85 12.21 -6.87
N ASP A 205 1.26 12.18 -5.60
CA ASP A 205 2.55 11.67 -5.16
C ASP A 205 2.47 11.01 -3.77
N PRO A 206 3.55 10.38 -3.27
CA PRO A 206 3.54 9.74 -1.96
C PRO A 206 3.27 10.69 -0.79
N ALA A 207 3.66 11.96 -0.86
CA ALA A 207 3.37 12.92 0.19
C ALA A 207 1.86 13.21 0.24
N GLU A 208 1.24 13.41 -0.92
CA GLU A 208 -0.22 13.55 -1.01
C GLU A 208 -0.93 12.27 -0.62
N CYS A 209 -0.40 11.06 -0.92
CA CYS A 209 -0.96 9.80 -0.43
C CYS A 209 -1.04 9.76 1.11
N PHE A 210 -0.02 10.28 1.79
CA PHE A 210 -0.04 10.40 3.24
C PHE A 210 -1.10 11.40 3.72
N HIS A 211 -1.09 12.62 3.17
CA HIS A 211 -2.00 13.67 3.61
C HIS A 211 -3.47 13.36 3.31
N THR A 212 -3.79 12.91 2.10
CA THR A 212 -5.15 12.54 1.73
C THR A 212 -5.66 11.32 2.51
N ALA A 213 -4.77 10.40 2.88
CA ALA A 213 -5.14 9.31 3.77
C ALA A 213 -5.52 9.83 5.17
N VAL A 214 -4.81 10.84 5.70
CA VAL A 214 -5.20 11.49 6.96
C VAL A 214 -6.55 12.20 6.80
N ASP A 215 -6.69 13.03 5.78
CA ASP A 215 -7.88 13.85 5.54
C ASP A 215 -9.13 13.01 5.32
N SER A 216 -9.00 11.83 4.70
CA SER A 216 -10.13 10.93 4.39
C SER A 216 -10.93 10.47 5.61
N PHE A 217 -10.33 10.50 6.80
CA PHE A 217 -11.01 10.14 8.06
C PHE A 217 -11.65 11.33 8.76
N ASP A 218 -11.42 12.54 8.29
CA ASP A 218 -11.97 13.77 8.85
C ASP A 218 -13.10 14.37 7.98
N LEU A 219 -13.34 13.79 6.78
CA LEU A 219 -14.44 14.14 5.89
C LEU A 219 -15.69 13.34 6.22
#